data_d087eb0f67d6e3eb4684eadaa1e25f2f
#
_entry.id   d087eb0f67d6e3eb4684eadaa1e25f2f
#
_cell.length_a   1.000
_cell.length_b   1.000
_cell.length_c   1.000
_cell.angle_alpha   90.00
_cell.angle_beta   90.00
_cell.angle_gamma   90.00
#
_symmetry.space_group_name_H-M   'P 1'
#
loop_
_entity.id
_entity.type
_entity.pdbx_description
1 polymer ?
#
loop_
_entity_poly.entity_id
_entity_poly.type
_entity_poly.pdbx_seq_one_letter_code
_entity_poly.pdbx_strand_id
1 'polypeptide(L)'
;FPKFETMPANVAEDDKIRKFVKKELYYAGIAQTVIERTAKKVRVTVVAARPGIIIGKKGADVEKLKDSLSKLVGKEIAVNIKEERKPQTSALLSAENVAQQLERRVAFRRAMKRVMQNALKGGAKGIKVSVSGRLGGAEMARTEWYLEGRVPLHTLRARIDYGFAEAHTAYGCIGIKVWIFKGEVLAKGIP
;
A
#
# COMPACT_ATOMS: atom_id res chain seq x y z
N PHE A 1 6.19 25.92 -8.80
CA PHE A 1 6.14 24.77 -9.72
C PHE A 1 7.56 24.52 -10.24
N PRO A 2 8.05 23.27 -10.29
CA PRO A 2 9.34 22.96 -10.90
C PRO A 2 9.31 23.33 -12.38
N LYS A 3 10.47 23.78 -12.91
CA LYS A 3 10.61 24.01 -14.37
C LYS A 3 10.29 22.71 -15.10
N PHE A 4 9.62 22.82 -16.24
CA PHE A 4 9.17 21.65 -17.04
C PHE A 4 10.32 20.72 -17.40
N GLU A 5 11.51 21.27 -17.64
CA GLU A 5 12.74 20.51 -17.96
C GLU A 5 13.25 19.60 -16.84
N THR A 6 13.00 19.96 -15.55
CA THR A 6 13.46 19.18 -14.39
C THR A 6 12.42 18.15 -13.93
N MET A 7 11.20 18.20 -14.45
CA MET A 7 10.09 17.36 -14.01
C MET A 7 10.33 15.86 -14.25
N PRO A 8 10.83 15.40 -15.43
CA PRO A 8 11.08 13.98 -15.67
C PRO A 8 12.12 13.39 -14.71
N ALA A 9 13.20 14.13 -14.44
CA ALA A 9 14.23 13.71 -13.51
C ALA A 9 13.68 13.58 -12.07
N ASN A 10 12.87 14.54 -11.63
CA ASN A 10 12.25 14.51 -10.31
C ASN A 10 11.29 13.33 -10.16
N VAL A 11 10.50 13.00 -11.17
CA VAL A 11 9.59 11.83 -11.15
C VAL A 11 10.38 10.53 -11.08
N ALA A 12 11.47 10.41 -11.82
CA ALA A 12 12.35 9.24 -11.77
C ALA A 12 13.02 9.08 -10.40
N GLU A 13 13.44 10.18 -9.77
CA GLU A 13 13.96 10.18 -8.40
C GLU A 13 12.88 9.74 -7.39
N ASP A 14 11.65 10.24 -7.53
CA ASP A 14 10.52 9.87 -6.65
C ASP A 14 10.19 8.38 -6.75
N ASP A 15 10.23 7.80 -7.94
CA ASP A 15 10.01 6.36 -8.15
C ASP A 15 11.11 5.54 -7.46
N LYS A 16 12.38 5.96 -7.59
CA LYS A 16 13.51 5.32 -6.88
C LYS A 16 13.33 5.37 -5.37
N ILE A 17 12.92 6.52 -4.82
CA ILE A 17 12.66 6.68 -3.38
C ILE A 17 11.53 5.73 -2.95
N ARG A 18 10.41 5.69 -3.67
CA ARG A 18 9.27 4.82 -3.33
C ARG A 18 9.64 3.34 -3.37
N LYS A 19 10.36 2.90 -4.38
CA LYS A 19 10.84 1.52 -4.51
C LYS A 19 11.80 1.14 -3.38
N PHE A 20 12.74 2.03 -3.06
CA PHE A 20 13.69 1.82 -1.98
C PHE A 20 12.98 1.71 -0.62
N VAL A 21 12.12 2.68 -0.29
CA VAL A 21 11.34 2.70 0.95
C VAL A 21 10.47 1.43 1.06
N LYS A 22 9.80 1.04 -0.01
CA LYS A 22 8.97 -0.18 -0.02
C LYS A 22 9.80 -1.44 0.20
N LYS A 23 11.00 -1.54 -0.37
CA LYS A 23 11.89 -2.69 -0.22
C LYS A 23 12.43 -2.83 1.20
N GLU A 24 12.96 -1.74 1.76
CA GLU A 24 13.57 -1.73 3.10
C GLU A 24 12.53 -1.90 4.21
N LEU A 25 11.36 -1.28 4.06
CA LEU A 25 10.36 -1.19 5.10
C LEU A 25 9.12 -2.08 4.84
N TYR A 26 9.25 -3.09 4.00
CA TYR A 26 8.14 -3.98 3.64
C TYR A 26 7.47 -4.61 4.88
N TYR A 27 8.26 -4.98 5.89
CA TYR A 27 7.76 -5.60 7.13
C TYR A 27 6.99 -4.63 8.04
N ALA A 28 7.20 -3.33 7.88
CA ALA A 28 6.50 -2.32 8.65
C ALA A 28 5.06 -2.07 8.14
N GLY A 29 4.75 -2.55 6.93
CA GLY A 29 3.46 -2.36 6.28
C GLY A 29 3.23 -0.90 5.88
N ILE A 30 3.75 -0.50 4.72
CA ILE A 30 3.64 0.87 4.22
C ILE A 30 2.31 1.03 3.50
N ALA A 31 1.45 1.89 4.02
CA ALA A 31 0.18 2.23 3.39
C ALA A 31 0.36 3.26 2.26
N GLN A 32 1.18 4.28 2.49
CA GLN A 32 1.41 5.36 1.55
C GLN A 32 2.77 6.03 1.79
N THR A 33 3.42 6.47 0.71
CA THR A 33 4.61 7.34 0.74
C THR A 33 4.29 8.63 0.03
N VAL A 34 4.32 9.75 0.77
CA VAL A 34 4.11 11.11 0.24
C VAL A 34 5.46 11.81 0.16
N ILE A 35 5.79 12.34 -1.01
CA ILE A 35 7.04 13.04 -1.26
C ILE A 35 6.71 14.50 -1.57
N GLU A 36 7.19 15.39 -0.72
CA GLU A 36 7.05 16.83 -0.86
C GLU A 36 8.42 17.44 -1.19
N ARG A 37 8.50 18.18 -2.29
CA ARG A 37 9.74 18.80 -2.74
C ARG A 37 9.69 20.31 -2.50
N THR A 38 10.68 20.81 -1.78
CA THR A 38 10.94 22.22 -1.63
C THR A 38 12.25 22.55 -2.36
N ALA A 39 12.52 23.81 -2.66
CA ALA A 39 13.70 24.22 -3.43
C ALA A 39 15.03 23.64 -2.87
N LYS A 40 15.15 23.50 -1.55
CA LYS A 40 16.40 23.06 -0.88
C LYS A 40 16.32 21.67 -0.26
N LYS A 41 15.12 21.14 0.05
CA LYS A 41 14.92 19.91 0.83
C LYS A 41 13.82 19.05 0.25
N VAL A 42 13.98 17.74 0.35
CA VAL A 42 12.95 16.76 0.03
C VAL A 42 12.40 16.18 1.33
N ARG A 43 11.09 16.27 1.53
CA ARG A 43 10.41 15.66 2.67
C ARG A 43 9.70 14.39 2.24
N VAL A 44 10.07 13.28 2.83
CA VAL A 44 9.46 11.96 2.60
C VAL A 44 8.62 11.60 3.82
N THR A 45 7.29 11.61 3.67
CA THR A 45 6.37 11.18 4.73
C THR A 45 5.93 9.75 4.44
N VAL A 46 6.29 8.83 5.32
CA VAL A 46 5.93 7.41 5.25
C VAL A 46 4.78 7.14 6.20
N VAL A 47 3.66 6.68 5.65
CA VAL A 47 2.50 6.25 6.45
C VAL A 47 2.57 4.73 6.58
N ALA A 48 2.72 4.23 7.80
CA ALA A 48 2.94 2.81 8.08
C ALA A 48 1.99 2.26 9.14
N ALA A 49 1.69 0.96 9.05
CA ALA A 49 0.88 0.26 10.04
C ALA A 49 1.64 0.04 11.37
N ARG A 50 2.96 -0.09 11.30
CA ARG A 50 3.82 -0.34 12.47
C ARG A 50 4.99 0.62 12.51
N PRO A 51 4.76 1.88 12.91
CA PRO A 51 5.81 2.91 12.93
C PRO A 51 6.98 2.56 13.85
N GLY A 52 6.73 1.82 14.93
CA GLY A 52 7.78 1.40 15.86
C GLY A 52 8.90 0.58 15.22
N ILE A 53 8.62 -0.21 14.19
CA ILE A 53 9.63 -0.99 13.45
C ILE A 53 10.53 -0.06 12.63
N ILE A 54 9.98 1.03 12.09
CA ILE A 54 10.72 2.01 11.29
C ILE A 54 11.61 2.87 12.19
N ILE A 55 11.08 3.27 13.34
CA ILE A 55 11.80 4.13 14.28
C ILE A 55 13.01 3.39 14.88
N GLY A 56 12.84 2.10 15.19
CA GLY A 56 13.89 1.29 15.77
C GLY A 56 14.24 1.71 17.21
N LYS A 57 15.32 1.15 17.74
CA LYS A 57 15.80 1.51 19.07
C LYS A 57 16.41 2.92 19.06
N LYS A 58 15.83 3.83 19.83
CA LYS A 58 16.30 5.23 19.97
C LYS A 58 16.40 6.02 18.66
N GLY A 59 15.67 5.64 17.61
CA GLY A 59 15.67 6.36 16.33
C GLY A 59 16.81 6.02 15.37
N ALA A 60 17.67 5.06 15.70
CA ALA A 60 18.84 4.71 14.88
C ALA A 60 18.51 4.23 13.47
N ASP A 61 17.37 3.54 13.30
CA ASP A 61 16.99 2.99 11.99
C ASP A 61 16.42 4.08 11.06
N VAL A 62 15.77 5.11 11.62
CA VAL A 62 15.34 6.29 10.85
C VAL A 62 16.55 7.09 10.35
N GLU A 63 17.60 7.24 11.16
CA GLU A 63 18.82 7.94 10.75
C GLU A 63 19.53 7.20 9.62
N LYS A 64 19.67 5.87 9.73
CA LYS A 64 20.21 5.04 8.64
C LYS A 64 19.39 5.16 7.36
N LEU A 65 18.06 5.15 7.48
CA LEU A 65 17.15 5.33 6.34
C LEU A 65 17.35 6.71 5.69
N LYS A 66 17.45 7.77 6.50
CA LYS A 66 17.72 9.13 6.03
C LYS A 66 19.04 9.21 5.26
N ASP A 67 20.11 8.64 5.80
CA ASP A 67 21.44 8.63 5.18
C ASP A 67 21.44 7.85 3.86
N SER A 68 20.78 6.69 3.83
CA SER A 68 20.66 5.87 2.62
C SER A 68 19.88 6.59 1.52
N LEU A 69 18.78 7.25 1.88
CA LEU A 69 17.98 8.06 0.94
C LEU A 69 18.74 9.29 0.46
N SER A 70 19.49 9.96 1.34
CA SER A 70 20.29 11.13 0.97
C SER A 70 21.41 10.76 -0.01
N LYS A 71 22.02 9.58 0.16
CA LYS A 71 23.01 9.05 -0.81
C LYS A 71 22.39 8.73 -2.16
N LEU A 72 21.14 8.21 -2.20
CA LEU A 72 20.44 7.90 -3.44
C LEU A 72 20.07 9.11 -4.27
N VAL A 73 19.68 10.22 -3.61
CA VAL A 73 19.15 11.41 -4.28
C VAL A 73 20.19 12.53 -4.39
N GLY A 74 21.26 12.50 -3.57
CA GLY A 74 22.25 13.55 -3.54
C GLY A 74 21.74 14.89 -2.96
N LYS A 75 20.62 14.88 -2.23
CA LYS A 75 19.98 16.04 -1.61
C LYS A 75 19.66 15.76 -0.15
N GLU A 76 19.53 16.83 0.64
CA GLU A 76 19.10 16.69 2.03
C GLU A 76 17.64 16.18 2.10
N ILE A 77 17.42 15.06 2.79
CA ILE A 77 16.10 14.45 2.95
C ILE A 77 15.66 14.52 4.39
N ALA A 78 14.44 15.00 4.61
CA ALA A 78 13.75 14.91 5.90
C ALA A 78 12.75 13.75 5.85
N VAL A 79 12.91 12.77 6.72
CA VAL A 79 11.97 11.64 6.84
C VAL A 79 10.98 11.92 7.95
N ASN A 80 9.69 11.81 7.65
CA ASN A 80 8.60 11.93 8.60
C ASN A 80 7.79 10.63 8.62
N ILE A 81 7.47 10.11 9.79
CA ILE A 81 6.75 8.86 9.96
C ILE A 81 5.39 9.17 10.55
N LYS A 82 4.34 8.67 9.90
CA LYS A 82 2.96 8.75 10.37
C LYS A 82 2.39 7.36 10.56
N GLU A 83 1.59 7.20 11.60
CA GLU A 83 0.87 5.96 11.85
C GLU A 83 -0.41 5.89 11.02
N GLU A 84 -0.65 4.75 10.36
CA GLU A 84 -1.96 4.43 9.79
C GLU A 84 -2.87 3.86 10.88
N ARG A 85 -3.82 4.66 11.33
CA ARG A 85 -4.72 4.28 12.45
C ARG A 85 -5.61 3.08 12.15
N LYS A 86 -5.94 2.86 10.88
CA LYS A 86 -6.84 1.78 10.44
C LYS A 86 -6.20 0.96 9.31
N PRO A 87 -5.12 0.20 9.57
CA PRO A 87 -4.42 -0.54 8.53
C PRO A 87 -5.30 -1.58 7.82
N GLN A 88 -6.33 -2.07 8.50
CA GLN A 88 -7.30 -3.04 7.95
C GLN A 88 -8.18 -2.43 6.84
N THR A 89 -8.34 -1.11 6.79
CA THR A 89 -9.08 -0.40 5.76
C THR A 89 -8.19 0.17 4.65
N SER A 90 -6.88 -0.11 4.68
CA SER A 90 -5.97 0.17 3.58
C SER A 90 -5.99 -0.98 2.58
N ALA A 91 -6.33 -0.70 1.34
CA ALA A 91 -6.42 -1.73 0.30
C ALA A 91 -5.06 -2.33 -0.03
N LEU A 92 -3.99 -1.51 -0.05
CA LEU A 92 -2.64 -1.97 -0.31
C LEU A 92 -2.16 -2.94 0.77
N LEU A 93 -2.32 -2.58 2.05
CA LEU A 93 -1.92 -3.45 3.17
C LEU A 93 -2.74 -4.74 3.22
N SER A 94 -4.03 -4.65 2.87
CA SER A 94 -4.90 -5.82 2.76
C SER A 94 -4.46 -6.75 1.64
N ALA A 95 -4.05 -6.22 0.48
CA ALA A 95 -3.53 -7.01 -0.64
C ALA A 95 -2.19 -7.68 -0.28
N GLU A 96 -1.26 -6.95 0.34
CA GLU A 96 0.03 -7.49 0.81
C GLU A 96 -0.16 -8.59 1.88
N ASN A 97 -1.15 -8.43 2.76
CA ASN A 97 -1.48 -9.45 3.76
C ASN A 97 -1.98 -10.76 3.11
N VAL A 98 -2.83 -10.65 2.07
CA VAL A 98 -3.23 -11.84 1.29
C VAL A 98 -2.02 -12.46 0.61
N ALA A 99 -1.14 -11.66 -0.01
CA ALA A 99 0.08 -12.14 -0.66
C ALA A 99 0.96 -12.95 0.29
N GLN A 100 1.27 -12.41 1.45
CA GLN A 100 2.07 -13.08 2.47
C GLN A 100 1.42 -14.39 2.97
N GLN A 101 0.09 -14.44 3.09
CA GLN A 101 -0.60 -15.66 3.46
C GLN A 101 -0.51 -16.72 2.36
N LEU A 102 -0.61 -16.34 1.08
CA LEU A 102 -0.46 -17.26 -0.06
C LEU A 102 0.97 -17.81 -0.16
N GLU A 103 1.99 -16.99 0.05
CA GLU A 103 3.40 -17.42 0.11
C GLU A 103 3.64 -18.42 1.24
N ARG A 104 2.93 -18.27 2.36
CA ARG A 104 2.93 -19.22 3.49
C ARG A 104 2.03 -20.46 3.24
N ARG A 105 1.56 -20.67 2.01
CA ARG A 105 0.72 -21.80 1.61
C ARG A 105 -0.62 -21.90 2.32
N VAL A 106 -1.17 -20.79 2.80
CA VAL A 106 -2.54 -20.74 3.32
C VAL A 106 -3.52 -20.87 2.16
N ALA A 107 -4.60 -21.64 2.34
CA ALA A 107 -5.64 -21.78 1.34
C ALA A 107 -6.20 -20.40 0.95
N PHE A 108 -6.18 -20.06 -0.34
CA PHE A 108 -6.53 -18.75 -0.86
C PHE A 108 -7.94 -18.30 -0.45
N ARG A 109 -8.93 -19.20 -0.44
CA ARG A 109 -10.30 -18.89 0.01
C ARG A 109 -10.34 -18.45 1.47
N ARG A 110 -9.53 -19.08 2.33
CA ARG A 110 -9.43 -18.72 3.75
C ARG A 110 -8.74 -17.36 3.93
N ALA A 111 -7.67 -17.13 3.18
CA ALA A 111 -6.95 -15.84 3.20
C ALA A 111 -7.87 -14.69 2.78
N MET A 112 -8.59 -14.83 1.65
CA MET A 112 -9.53 -13.82 1.15
C MET A 112 -10.63 -13.51 2.17
N LYS A 113 -11.33 -14.54 2.69
CA LYS A 113 -12.41 -14.36 3.67
C LYS A 113 -11.92 -13.68 4.94
N ARG A 114 -10.75 -14.06 5.45
CA ARG A 114 -10.16 -13.45 6.64
C ARG A 114 -9.89 -11.97 6.48
N VAL A 115 -9.33 -11.57 5.32
CA VAL A 115 -9.04 -10.16 5.03
C VAL A 115 -10.33 -9.38 4.88
N MET A 116 -11.36 -9.94 4.23
CA MET A 116 -12.67 -9.31 4.08
C MET A 116 -13.31 -9.04 5.44
N GLN A 117 -13.36 -10.04 6.31
CA GLN A 117 -13.89 -9.89 7.68
C GLN A 117 -13.15 -8.83 8.49
N ASN A 118 -11.80 -8.80 8.38
CA ASN A 118 -10.99 -7.81 9.07
C ASN A 118 -11.25 -6.38 8.57
N ALA A 119 -11.41 -6.20 7.27
CA ALA A 119 -11.72 -4.89 6.68
C ALA A 119 -13.10 -4.37 7.11
N LEU A 120 -14.12 -5.24 7.13
CA LEU A 120 -15.46 -4.88 7.59
C LEU A 120 -15.48 -4.56 9.10
N LYS A 121 -14.76 -5.34 9.93
CA LYS A 121 -14.55 -5.02 11.35
C LYS A 121 -13.83 -3.68 11.55
N GLY A 122 -12.91 -3.33 10.63
CA GLY A 122 -12.21 -2.04 10.62
C GLY A 122 -13.09 -0.85 10.23
N GLY A 123 -14.36 -1.10 9.81
CA GLY A 123 -15.34 -0.08 9.46
C GLY A 123 -15.42 0.23 7.95
N ALA A 124 -14.92 -0.66 7.09
CA ALA A 124 -15.19 -0.57 5.65
C ALA A 124 -16.66 -0.87 5.37
N LYS A 125 -17.28 -0.12 4.44
CA LYS A 125 -18.68 -0.33 4.02
C LYS A 125 -18.84 -1.43 2.98
N GLY A 126 -17.74 -1.85 2.37
CA GLY A 126 -17.68 -2.97 1.44
C GLY A 126 -16.26 -3.23 0.97
N ILE A 127 -16.04 -4.46 0.56
CA ILE A 127 -14.74 -4.92 0.05
C ILE A 127 -14.95 -5.90 -1.09
N LYS A 128 -14.12 -5.76 -2.12
CA LYS A 128 -13.98 -6.74 -3.20
C LYS A 128 -12.53 -7.19 -3.25
N VAL A 129 -12.31 -8.49 -3.20
CA VAL A 129 -10.97 -9.10 -3.34
C VAL A 129 -10.99 -10.01 -4.56
N SER A 130 -10.02 -9.86 -5.45
CA SER A 130 -9.84 -10.69 -6.63
C SER A 130 -8.42 -11.27 -6.61
N VAL A 131 -8.31 -12.55 -6.82
CA VAL A 131 -7.03 -13.28 -6.87
C VAL A 131 -6.97 -14.06 -8.18
N SER A 132 -5.88 -13.90 -8.92
CA SER A 132 -5.69 -14.47 -10.24
C SER A 132 -4.32 -15.13 -10.38
N GLY A 133 -4.29 -16.31 -10.99
CA GLY A 133 -3.09 -17.11 -11.20
C GLY A 133 -3.34 -18.60 -10.98
N ARG A 134 -2.28 -19.35 -10.72
CA ARG A 134 -2.33 -20.80 -10.44
C ARG A 134 -2.76 -21.06 -8.99
N LEU A 135 -4.05 -20.87 -8.72
CA LEU A 135 -4.61 -20.96 -7.38
C LEU A 135 -4.52 -22.39 -6.84
N GLY A 136 -3.88 -22.54 -5.68
CA GLY A 136 -3.67 -23.84 -5.05
C GLY A 136 -2.71 -24.77 -5.80
N GLY A 137 -1.89 -24.23 -6.71
CA GLY A 137 -0.95 -25.02 -7.53
C GLY A 137 -1.58 -25.67 -8.76
N ALA A 138 -2.83 -25.34 -9.12
CA ALA A 138 -3.48 -25.85 -10.32
C ALA A 138 -2.69 -25.50 -11.58
N GLU A 139 -2.63 -26.40 -12.57
CA GLU A 139 -1.93 -26.16 -13.84
C GLU A 139 -2.55 -25.01 -14.62
N MET A 140 -3.89 -24.97 -14.67
CA MET A 140 -4.63 -23.91 -15.33
C MET A 140 -4.81 -22.71 -14.40
N ALA A 141 -4.40 -21.54 -14.85
CA ALA A 141 -4.65 -20.29 -14.12
C ALA A 141 -6.14 -19.95 -14.19
N ARG A 142 -6.65 -19.44 -13.09
CA ARG A 142 -8.01 -18.90 -13.00
C ARG A 142 -8.09 -17.68 -12.11
N THR A 143 -9.18 -16.96 -12.22
CA THR A 143 -9.49 -15.80 -11.36
C THR A 143 -10.66 -16.16 -10.47
N GLU A 144 -10.48 -15.99 -9.17
CA GLU A 144 -11.57 -16.06 -8.18
C GLU A 144 -11.69 -14.73 -7.47
N TRP A 145 -12.91 -14.30 -7.21
CA TRP A 145 -13.17 -13.06 -6.49
C TRP A 145 -14.34 -13.23 -5.52
N TYR A 146 -14.28 -12.45 -4.45
CA TYR A 146 -15.34 -12.33 -3.46
C TYR A 146 -15.67 -10.86 -3.25
N LEU A 147 -16.95 -10.58 -3.03
CA LEU A 147 -17.50 -9.28 -2.73
C LEU A 147 -18.33 -9.39 -1.46
N GLU A 148 -18.12 -8.47 -0.53
CA GLU A 148 -18.92 -8.36 0.68
C GLU A 148 -19.23 -6.88 0.94
N GLY A 149 -20.51 -6.59 1.23
CA GLY A 149 -21.01 -5.22 1.30
C GLY A 149 -21.17 -4.59 -0.09
N ARG A 150 -21.10 -3.26 -0.15
CA ARG A 150 -21.29 -2.48 -1.37
C ARG A 150 -19.98 -1.88 -1.86
N VAL A 151 -19.65 -2.05 -3.13
CA VAL A 151 -18.47 -1.43 -3.78
C VAL A 151 -18.94 -0.74 -5.08
N PRO A 152 -19.42 0.50 -5.02
CA PRO A 152 -20.00 1.21 -6.18
C PRO A 152 -18.90 1.81 -7.05
N LEU A 153 -18.35 1.06 -8.01
CA LEU A 153 -17.24 1.49 -8.86
C LEU A 153 -17.59 2.63 -9.83
N HIS A 154 -18.88 2.80 -10.16
CA HIS A 154 -19.34 3.84 -11.09
C HIS A 154 -19.73 5.16 -10.39
N THR A 155 -19.75 5.20 -9.07
CA THR A 155 -20.15 6.39 -8.31
C THR A 155 -18.93 7.28 -8.04
N LEU A 156 -18.83 8.46 -8.67
CA LEU A 156 -17.67 9.36 -8.52
C LEU A 156 -17.47 9.86 -7.09
N ARG A 157 -18.56 10.07 -6.33
CA ARG A 157 -18.47 10.48 -4.93
C ARG A 157 -18.07 9.35 -3.97
N ALA A 158 -17.95 8.11 -4.45
CA ALA A 158 -17.55 6.99 -3.62
C ALA A 158 -16.04 7.01 -3.37
N ARG A 159 -15.64 6.98 -2.11
CA ARG A 159 -14.22 6.86 -1.73
C ARG A 159 -13.82 5.38 -1.72
N ILE A 160 -13.26 4.95 -2.83
CA ILE A 160 -12.76 3.57 -3.00
C ILE A 160 -11.24 3.61 -2.96
N ASP A 161 -10.68 2.80 -2.07
CA ASP A 161 -9.24 2.56 -1.99
C ASP A 161 -8.92 1.31 -2.81
N TYR A 162 -7.85 1.37 -3.59
CA TYR A 162 -7.39 0.27 -4.44
C TYR A 162 -5.98 -0.15 -4.06
N GLY A 163 -5.76 -1.45 -3.95
CA GLY A 163 -4.44 -2.04 -3.70
C GLY A 163 -4.18 -3.21 -4.63
N PHE A 164 -2.94 -3.30 -5.08
CA PHE A 164 -2.42 -4.40 -5.87
C PHE A 164 -1.17 -4.97 -5.22
N ALA A 165 -1.09 -6.30 -5.13
CA ALA A 165 0.08 -7.02 -4.66
C ALA A 165 0.26 -8.31 -5.46
N GLU A 166 1.49 -8.79 -5.51
CA GLU A 166 1.85 -10.05 -6.13
C GLU A 166 2.41 -10.99 -5.06
N ALA A 167 1.95 -12.24 -5.08
CA ALA A 167 2.48 -13.30 -4.26
C ALA A 167 3.37 -14.20 -5.10
N HIS A 168 4.62 -14.34 -4.72
CA HIS A 168 5.58 -15.21 -5.38
C HIS A 168 5.52 -16.61 -4.76
N THR A 169 4.86 -17.53 -5.46
CA THR A 169 4.74 -18.91 -5.01
C THR A 169 5.65 -19.83 -5.80
N ALA A 170 5.86 -21.07 -5.30
CA ALA A 170 6.66 -22.07 -6.01
C ALA A 170 6.09 -22.43 -7.40
N TYR A 171 4.79 -22.19 -7.62
CA TYR A 171 4.10 -22.48 -8.89
C TYR A 171 3.97 -21.26 -9.80
N GLY A 172 4.52 -20.11 -9.43
CA GLY A 172 4.46 -18.87 -10.18
C GLY A 172 3.87 -17.70 -9.38
N CYS A 173 3.65 -16.57 -10.05
CA CYS A 173 3.10 -15.38 -9.45
C CYS A 173 1.57 -15.41 -9.41
N ILE A 174 1.00 -14.98 -8.30
CA ILE A 174 -0.44 -14.81 -8.13
C ILE A 174 -0.71 -13.33 -7.91
N GLY A 175 -1.50 -12.70 -8.80
CA GLY A 175 -1.91 -11.31 -8.70
C GLY A 175 -3.11 -11.14 -7.77
N ILE A 176 -3.05 -10.17 -6.87
CA ILE A 176 -4.09 -9.87 -5.90
C ILE A 176 -4.52 -8.42 -6.10
N LYS A 177 -5.82 -8.21 -6.29
CA LYS A 177 -6.44 -6.89 -6.41
C LYS A 177 -7.49 -6.73 -5.31
N VAL A 178 -7.42 -5.63 -4.59
CA VAL A 178 -8.35 -5.33 -3.48
C VAL A 178 -8.96 -3.95 -3.70
N TRP A 179 -10.28 -3.85 -3.57
CA TRP A 179 -11.03 -2.59 -3.56
C TRP A 179 -11.76 -2.48 -2.24
N ILE A 180 -11.55 -1.40 -1.51
CA ILE A 180 -12.23 -1.14 -0.23
C ILE A 180 -13.03 0.15 -0.34
N PHE A 181 -14.33 0.03 -0.12
CA PHE A 181 -15.24 1.17 -0.07
C PHE A 181 -15.28 1.74 1.35
N LYS A 182 -14.76 2.96 1.51
CA LYS A 182 -14.69 3.66 2.80
C LYS A 182 -15.93 4.52 3.10
N GLY A 183 -16.74 4.80 2.08
CA GLY A 183 -17.93 5.65 2.17
C GLY A 183 -18.05 6.63 1.03
N GLU A 184 -19.06 7.47 1.05
CA GLU A 184 -19.27 8.53 0.07
C GLU A 184 -18.81 9.87 0.64
N VAL A 185 -18.18 10.68 -0.20
CA VAL A 185 -17.84 12.07 0.11
C VAL A 185 -18.98 12.92 -0.47
N LEU A 186 -19.85 13.38 0.40
CA LEU A 186 -20.88 14.35 0.04
C LEU A 186 -20.22 15.74 0.13
N ALA A 187 -20.43 16.58 -0.87
CA ALA A 187 -20.11 17.98 -0.75
C ALA A 187 -20.87 18.51 0.49
N LYS A 188 -20.14 19.04 1.48
CA LYS A 188 -20.79 19.80 2.54
C LYS A 188 -21.56 20.91 1.83
N GLY A 189 -22.88 20.88 1.98
CA GLY A 189 -23.74 21.86 1.32
C GLY A 189 -23.15 23.25 1.55
N ILE A 190 -22.96 23.94 0.46
CA ILE A 190 -22.75 25.38 0.47
C ILE A 190 -24.02 25.94 1.11
N PRO A 191 -23.93 26.70 2.21
CA PRO A 191 -25.10 27.27 2.87
C PRO A 191 -25.87 28.16 1.93
#